data_17a33543787219a03f439e29beb03603
#
_entry.id   17a33543787219a03f439e29beb03603
#
_cell.length_a   1.000
_cell.length_b   1.000
_cell.length_c   1.000
_cell.angle_alpha   90.00
_cell.angle_beta   90.00
_cell.angle_gamma   90.00
#
_symmetry.space_group_name_H-M   'P 1'
#
loop_
_entity.id
_entity.type
_entity.pdbx_description
1 polymer ?
#
loop_
_entity_poly.entity_id
_entity_poly.type
_entity_poly.pdbx_seq_one_letter_code
_entity_poly.pdbx_strand_id
1 'polypeptide(L)'
;MVTWDAVVVGGSVAGAMTARELGRRGLRVALIDKAHFPRPKACGEGLLPQGVVALREMGIEPEGPRVRGLRFVARGGATAEADFPLGHGVVVRRGRFDAQLFRAAAATPGVTAFEGMRYDPARFPARWVIGADGLRSQFHRRSEFQASPPASRRIGLSTHVRGLDIDRERVEVIFHDAGEVYLAPSDGDEALVSCLFRNEAFPSAATNEDRVRGVLCSLEPLRGRTHGMFFTTPVLAAAPLGLRLRAVTSGNTLLVGDAAGAPDPVTGEGMSLAILSARAAAAAIAKGCPDEYARERQRLAAGSEWLGRWILRAMRYPAIGQHVVNSLADHPEVFAKLLEISAGVRREGDLTLADVARLVA
;
A
#
# COMPACT_ATOMS: atom_id res chain seq x y z
N MET A 1 -33.87 -16.51 8.68
CA MET A 1 -32.68 -15.92 8.00
C MET A 1 -31.45 -16.21 8.82
N VAL A 2 -30.34 -16.59 8.19
CA VAL A 2 -29.08 -16.78 8.90
C VAL A 2 -28.56 -15.39 9.30
N THR A 3 -28.38 -15.14 10.58
CA THR A 3 -27.79 -13.89 11.07
C THR A 3 -26.29 -14.08 11.27
N TRP A 4 -25.49 -13.23 10.65
CA TRP A 4 -24.03 -13.25 10.76
C TRP A 4 -23.57 -12.44 11.96
N ASP A 5 -22.48 -12.87 12.61
CA ASP A 5 -21.83 -12.05 13.62
C ASP A 5 -21.12 -10.86 12.97
N ALA A 6 -20.54 -11.09 11.78
CA ALA A 6 -19.91 -10.07 10.96
C ALA A 6 -20.09 -10.32 9.46
N VAL A 7 -20.21 -9.25 8.69
CA VAL A 7 -20.08 -9.25 7.23
C VAL A 7 -18.90 -8.41 6.82
N VAL A 8 -18.03 -8.95 5.99
CA VAL A 8 -16.86 -8.26 5.42
C VAL A 8 -17.07 -8.06 3.94
N VAL A 9 -17.10 -6.82 3.51
CA VAL A 9 -17.39 -6.40 2.14
C VAL A 9 -16.09 -6.04 1.42
N GLY A 10 -15.63 -6.91 0.53
CA GLY A 10 -14.34 -6.85 -0.16
C GLY A 10 -13.37 -7.91 0.36
N GLY A 11 -12.90 -8.78 -0.54
CA GLY A 11 -12.07 -9.97 -0.23
C GLY A 11 -10.57 -9.81 -0.55
N SER A 12 -10.09 -8.58 -0.77
CA SER A 12 -8.66 -8.32 -0.97
C SER A 12 -7.91 -8.33 0.39
N VAL A 13 -6.67 -7.85 0.44
CA VAL A 13 -5.76 -7.96 1.60
C VAL A 13 -6.45 -7.64 2.93
N ALA A 14 -7.02 -6.46 3.08
CA ALA A 14 -7.65 -6.03 4.33
C ALA A 14 -8.85 -6.89 4.71
N GLY A 15 -9.76 -7.14 3.76
CA GLY A 15 -10.99 -7.87 4.05
C GLY A 15 -10.76 -9.35 4.30
N ALA A 16 -9.94 -10.01 3.48
CA ALA A 16 -9.59 -11.42 3.69
C ALA A 16 -8.94 -11.63 5.07
N MET A 17 -7.99 -10.75 5.45
CA MET A 17 -7.34 -10.85 6.76
C MET A 17 -8.28 -10.52 7.91
N THR A 18 -9.18 -9.55 7.75
CA THR A 18 -10.20 -9.26 8.79
C THR A 18 -11.16 -10.45 8.96
N ALA A 19 -11.68 -11.01 7.87
CA ALA A 19 -12.58 -12.15 7.94
C ALA A 19 -11.91 -13.36 8.60
N ARG A 20 -10.65 -13.65 8.21
CA ARG A 20 -9.86 -14.73 8.81
C ARG A 20 -9.66 -14.54 10.31
N GLU A 21 -9.28 -13.35 10.73
CA GLU A 21 -9.05 -13.05 12.14
C GLU A 21 -10.33 -13.09 12.97
N LEU A 22 -11.47 -12.69 12.41
CA LEU A 22 -12.77 -12.82 13.08
C LEU A 22 -13.19 -14.29 13.19
N GLY A 23 -13.04 -15.09 12.11
CA GLY A 23 -13.33 -16.53 12.15
C GLY A 23 -12.47 -17.27 13.18
N ARG A 24 -11.19 -16.98 13.28
CA ARG A 24 -10.27 -17.53 14.31
C ARG A 24 -10.68 -17.19 15.73
N ARG A 25 -11.48 -16.15 15.92
CA ARG A 25 -12.09 -15.77 17.21
C ARG A 25 -13.48 -16.38 17.41
N GLY A 26 -13.89 -17.31 16.55
CA GLY A 26 -15.16 -18.05 16.68
C GLY A 26 -16.38 -17.31 16.15
N LEU A 27 -16.23 -16.19 15.42
CA LEU A 27 -17.36 -15.48 14.85
C LEU A 27 -17.80 -16.13 13.52
N ARG A 28 -19.12 -16.10 13.25
CA ARG A 28 -19.68 -16.47 11.95
C ARG A 28 -19.58 -15.28 11.00
N VAL A 29 -18.75 -15.39 9.97
CA VAL A 29 -18.38 -14.30 9.07
C VAL A 29 -18.81 -14.60 7.64
N ALA A 30 -19.55 -13.68 7.01
CA ALA A 30 -19.75 -13.66 5.57
C ALA A 30 -18.67 -12.77 4.93
N LEU A 31 -17.77 -13.33 4.12
CA LEU A 31 -16.78 -12.62 3.32
C LEU A 31 -17.31 -12.48 1.89
N ILE A 32 -17.58 -11.27 1.41
CA ILE A 32 -18.22 -11.02 0.13
C ILE A 32 -17.30 -10.20 -0.77
N ASP A 33 -17.02 -10.68 -2.00
CA ASP A 33 -16.37 -9.87 -3.04
C ASP A 33 -17.16 -9.96 -4.35
N LYS A 34 -17.30 -8.81 -5.02
CA LYS A 34 -17.98 -8.72 -6.32
C LYS A 34 -17.18 -9.32 -7.48
N ALA A 35 -15.91 -9.54 -7.30
CA ALA A 35 -15.00 -10.12 -8.29
C ALA A 35 -14.74 -11.59 -7.99
N HIS A 36 -14.21 -12.31 -8.98
CA HIS A 36 -13.60 -13.62 -8.83
C HIS A 36 -12.08 -13.51 -8.72
N PHE A 37 -11.46 -14.35 -7.92
CA PHE A 37 -10.01 -14.44 -7.76
C PHE A 37 -9.42 -15.60 -8.58
N PRO A 38 -8.21 -15.44 -9.18
CA PRO A 38 -7.33 -14.28 -9.11
C PRO A 38 -7.80 -13.12 -9.97
N ARG A 39 -7.54 -11.88 -9.52
CA ARG A 39 -7.82 -10.68 -10.30
C ARG A 39 -6.68 -9.66 -10.20
N PRO A 40 -6.39 -8.90 -11.28
CA PRO A 40 -5.39 -7.85 -11.22
C PRO A 40 -5.86 -6.67 -10.36
N LYS A 41 -4.91 -5.99 -9.72
CA LYS A 41 -5.15 -4.74 -8.98
C LYS A 41 -3.93 -3.83 -9.11
N ALA A 42 -4.13 -2.56 -9.47
CA ALA A 42 -3.07 -1.56 -9.50
C ALA A 42 -2.41 -1.44 -8.12
N CYS A 43 -1.09 -1.61 -8.06
CA CYS A 43 -0.31 -1.59 -6.82
C CYS A 43 1.18 -1.53 -7.12
N GLY A 44 1.98 -0.98 -6.20
CA GLY A 44 3.44 -1.12 -6.17
C GLY A 44 3.94 -2.48 -5.62
N GLU A 45 3.04 -3.39 -5.30
CA GLU A 45 3.27 -4.81 -4.92
C GLU A 45 4.28 -5.04 -3.78
N GLY A 46 4.87 -4.00 -3.21
CA GLY A 46 5.77 -4.10 -2.06
C GLY A 46 5.01 -4.43 -0.78
N LEU A 47 5.32 -5.58 -0.18
CA LEU A 47 4.92 -5.92 1.18
C LEU A 47 6.12 -5.71 2.09
N LEU A 48 6.06 -4.68 2.92
CA LEU A 48 7.16 -4.31 3.81
C LEU A 48 7.31 -5.31 4.96
N PRO A 49 8.49 -5.37 5.62
CA PRO A 49 8.80 -6.40 6.62
C PRO A 49 7.78 -6.53 7.74
N GLN A 50 7.21 -5.43 8.25
CA GLN A 50 6.19 -5.47 9.30
C GLN A 50 4.92 -6.21 8.84
N GLY A 51 4.55 -6.09 7.55
CA GLY A 51 3.44 -6.85 6.96
C GLY A 51 3.80 -8.33 6.76
N VAL A 52 5.05 -8.62 6.38
CA VAL A 52 5.57 -10.00 6.25
C VAL A 52 5.53 -10.70 7.61
N VAL A 53 6.06 -10.07 8.65
CA VAL A 53 6.05 -10.59 10.03
C VAL A 53 4.61 -10.86 10.47
N ALA A 54 3.71 -9.89 10.29
CA ALA A 54 2.32 -10.05 10.68
C ALA A 54 1.63 -11.22 9.96
N LEU A 55 1.87 -11.45 8.67
CA LEU A 55 1.34 -12.61 7.94
C LEU A 55 1.90 -13.93 8.43
N ARG A 56 3.21 -14.01 8.70
CA ARG A 56 3.85 -15.20 9.24
C ARG A 56 3.29 -15.59 10.61
N GLU A 57 3.06 -14.62 11.49
CA GLU A 57 2.36 -14.83 12.77
C GLU A 57 0.93 -15.37 12.58
N MET A 58 0.31 -15.04 11.45
CA MET A 58 -0.99 -15.58 11.06
C MET A 58 -0.89 -16.94 10.34
N GLY A 59 0.32 -17.49 10.13
CA GLY A 59 0.55 -18.76 9.44
C GLY A 59 0.45 -18.66 7.93
N ILE A 60 0.73 -17.49 7.35
CA ILE A 60 0.72 -17.25 5.91
C ILE A 60 2.11 -16.79 5.48
N GLU A 61 2.76 -17.55 4.60
CA GLU A 61 4.02 -17.13 3.97
C GLU A 61 3.71 -16.40 2.65
N PRO A 62 4.10 -15.12 2.50
CA PRO A 62 3.95 -14.41 1.24
C PRO A 62 4.98 -14.90 0.22
N GLU A 63 4.53 -15.13 -1.02
CA GLU A 63 5.37 -15.61 -2.11
C GLU A 63 5.80 -14.47 -3.02
N GLY A 64 7.09 -14.41 -3.36
CA GLY A 64 7.66 -13.44 -4.29
C GLY A 64 9.14 -13.15 -4.02
N PRO A 65 9.78 -12.32 -4.87
CA PRO A 65 11.14 -11.86 -4.65
C PRO A 65 11.30 -11.13 -3.32
N ARG A 66 12.39 -11.42 -2.62
CA ARG A 66 12.75 -10.72 -1.38
C ARG A 66 13.56 -9.48 -1.70
N VAL A 67 13.25 -8.39 -1.01
CA VAL A 67 13.99 -7.13 -1.10
C VAL A 67 14.46 -6.74 0.29
N ARG A 68 15.72 -6.31 0.38
CA ARG A 68 16.34 -5.98 1.68
C ARG A 68 16.16 -4.53 2.10
N GLY A 69 15.81 -3.63 1.16
CA GLY A 69 15.70 -2.20 1.46
C GLY A 69 15.19 -1.36 0.30
N LEU A 70 15.43 -0.06 0.43
CA LEU A 70 15.13 0.93 -0.58
C LEU A 70 16.42 1.55 -1.15
N ARG A 71 16.37 1.94 -2.43
CA ARG A 71 17.32 2.81 -3.09
C ARG A 71 16.57 4.04 -3.59
N PHE A 72 16.86 5.21 -3.03
CA PHE A 72 16.39 6.48 -3.54
C PHE A 72 17.34 6.98 -4.63
N VAL A 73 16.77 7.42 -5.74
CA VAL A 73 17.51 7.95 -6.88
C VAL A 73 17.00 9.35 -7.17
N ALA A 74 17.85 10.34 -7.00
CA ALA A 74 17.53 11.71 -7.35
C ALA A 74 17.55 11.91 -8.86
N ARG A 75 16.91 12.98 -9.35
CA ARG A 75 16.86 13.33 -10.76
C ARG A 75 18.25 13.41 -11.42
N GLY A 76 19.26 13.93 -10.71
CA GLY A 76 20.64 14.02 -11.17
C GLY A 76 21.45 12.72 -11.05
N GLY A 77 20.83 11.59 -10.70
CA GLY A 77 21.48 10.28 -10.61
C GLY A 77 22.15 9.98 -9.25
N ALA A 78 22.19 10.92 -8.29
CA ALA A 78 22.66 10.62 -6.94
C ALA A 78 21.76 9.57 -6.27
N THR A 79 22.35 8.65 -5.52
CA THR A 79 21.66 7.51 -4.89
C THR A 79 21.89 7.45 -3.39
N ALA A 80 20.87 7.13 -2.63
CA ALA A 80 20.95 6.79 -1.21
C ALA A 80 20.29 5.45 -0.95
N GLU A 81 20.88 4.62 -0.10
CA GLU A 81 20.40 3.28 0.20
C GLU A 81 20.23 3.08 1.70
N ALA A 82 19.19 2.33 2.07
CA ALA A 82 19.05 1.82 3.42
C ALA A 82 18.34 0.46 3.41
N ASP A 83 18.75 -0.40 4.33
CA ASP A 83 18.11 -1.70 4.54
C ASP A 83 16.92 -1.56 5.51
N PHE A 84 15.93 -2.43 5.38
CA PHE A 84 14.76 -2.43 6.24
C PHE A 84 15.10 -2.92 7.66
N PRO A 85 14.51 -2.31 8.71
CA PRO A 85 14.88 -2.60 10.09
C PRO A 85 14.42 -3.99 10.58
N LEU A 86 13.38 -4.57 10.00
CA LEU A 86 12.77 -5.83 10.44
C LEU A 86 13.06 -7.01 9.49
N GLY A 87 14.14 -6.94 8.71
CA GLY A 87 14.51 -7.95 7.73
C GLY A 87 13.99 -7.62 6.32
N HIS A 88 13.58 -8.63 5.56
CA HIS A 88 13.26 -8.45 4.15
C HIS A 88 11.77 -8.16 3.92
N GLY A 89 11.48 -7.25 3.00
CA GLY A 89 10.19 -7.15 2.34
C GLY A 89 10.03 -8.23 1.27
N VAL A 90 8.81 -8.38 0.76
CA VAL A 90 8.49 -9.30 -0.34
C VAL A 90 7.70 -8.54 -1.41
N VAL A 91 8.07 -8.69 -2.67
CA VAL A 91 7.28 -8.14 -3.78
C VAL A 91 6.28 -9.21 -4.21
N VAL A 92 5.01 -8.99 -3.89
CA VAL A 92 3.95 -9.97 -4.09
C VAL A 92 3.13 -9.66 -5.35
N ARG A 93 2.93 -10.64 -6.21
CA ARG A 93 2.06 -10.49 -7.38
C ARG A 93 0.59 -10.41 -6.94
N ARG A 94 -0.03 -9.21 -7.00
CA ARG A 94 -1.36 -8.95 -6.42
C ARG A 94 -2.44 -9.94 -6.82
N GLY A 95 -2.49 -10.38 -8.08
CA GLY A 95 -3.49 -11.36 -8.50
C GLY A 95 -3.42 -12.67 -7.69
N ARG A 96 -2.20 -13.22 -7.56
CA ARG A 96 -1.98 -14.46 -6.80
C ARG A 96 -2.07 -14.24 -5.31
N PHE A 97 -1.48 -13.15 -4.80
CA PHE A 97 -1.48 -12.84 -3.38
C PHE A 97 -2.89 -12.62 -2.83
N ASP A 98 -3.71 -11.79 -3.50
CA ASP A 98 -5.09 -11.57 -3.07
C ASP A 98 -5.89 -12.90 -3.08
N ALA A 99 -5.68 -13.78 -4.08
CA ALA A 99 -6.30 -15.10 -4.14
C ALA A 99 -5.83 -16.03 -3.01
N GLN A 100 -4.53 -16.01 -2.67
CA GLN A 100 -3.98 -16.77 -1.54
C GLN A 100 -4.67 -16.36 -0.24
N LEU A 101 -4.74 -15.05 0.03
CA LEU A 101 -5.36 -14.53 1.25
C LEU A 101 -6.87 -14.81 1.32
N PHE A 102 -7.56 -14.67 0.19
CA PHE A 102 -8.99 -14.97 0.11
C PHE A 102 -9.28 -16.46 0.40
N ARG A 103 -8.51 -17.37 -0.20
CA ARG A 103 -8.62 -18.81 0.07
C ARG A 103 -8.27 -19.17 1.52
N ALA A 104 -7.23 -18.55 2.08
CA ALA A 104 -6.87 -18.73 3.48
C ALA A 104 -7.99 -18.26 4.44
N ALA A 105 -8.68 -17.17 4.09
CA ALA A 105 -9.85 -16.72 4.83
C ALA A 105 -11.03 -17.71 4.67
N ALA A 106 -11.33 -18.13 3.45
CA ALA A 106 -12.43 -19.09 3.16
C ALA A 106 -12.24 -20.45 3.84
N ALA A 107 -11.00 -20.89 4.00
CA ALA A 107 -10.65 -22.12 4.71
C ALA A 107 -10.69 -22.00 6.24
N THR A 108 -10.92 -20.80 6.79
CA THR A 108 -10.96 -20.57 8.24
C THR A 108 -12.32 -20.97 8.79
N PRO A 109 -12.40 -21.79 9.87
CA PRO A 109 -13.67 -22.13 10.52
C PRO A 109 -14.48 -20.87 10.85
N GLY A 110 -15.78 -20.91 10.60
CA GLY A 110 -16.70 -19.79 10.83
C GLY A 110 -16.77 -18.78 9.67
N VAL A 111 -15.89 -18.84 8.66
CA VAL A 111 -15.94 -17.97 7.48
C VAL A 111 -16.65 -18.66 6.33
N THR A 112 -17.66 -18.00 5.76
CA THR A 112 -18.26 -18.38 4.47
C THR A 112 -17.95 -17.29 3.44
N ALA A 113 -17.29 -17.66 2.36
CA ALA A 113 -16.85 -16.74 1.32
C ALA A 113 -17.81 -16.78 0.11
N PHE A 114 -18.09 -15.61 -0.45
CA PHE A 114 -18.96 -15.38 -1.59
C PHE A 114 -18.22 -14.57 -2.65
N GLU A 115 -17.79 -15.21 -3.72
CA GLU A 115 -17.19 -14.57 -4.89
C GLU A 115 -18.25 -14.18 -5.92
N GLY A 116 -17.96 -13.17 -6.74
CA GLY A 116 -18.85 -12.68 -7.79
C GLY A 116 -20.13 -12.05 -7.28
N MET A 117 -20.19 -11.74 -5.98
CA MET A 117 -21.41 -11.27 -5.31
C MET A 117 -21.26 -9.84 -4.77
N ARG A 118 -22.23 -9.00 -5.08
CA ARG A 118 -22.33 -7.65 -4.48
C ARG A 118 -22.98 -7.74 -3.10
N TYR A 119 -22.47 -6.95 -2.17
CA TYR A 119 -23.06 -6.83 -0.85
C TYR A 119 -24.43 -6.17 -0.91
N ASP A 120 -25.40 -6.82 -0.27
CA ASP A 120 -26.77 -6.34 -0.03
C ASP A 120 -27.07 -6.50 1.47
N PRO A 121 -27.34 -5.43 2.21
CA PRO A 121 -27.66 -5.49 3.64
C PRO A 121 -28.88 -6.37 3.96
N ALA A 122 -29.88 -6.41 3.08
CA ALA A 122 -31.08 -7.21 3.29
C ALA A 122 -30.80 -8.72 3.19
N ARG A 123 -29.83 -9.11 2.36
CA ARG A 123 -29.41 -10.51 2.16
C ARG A 123 -28.41 -10.97 3.22
N PHE A 124 -27.63 -10.07 3.77
CA PHE A 124 -26.56 -10.37 4.74
C PHE A 124 -26.75 -9.56 6.05
N PRO A 125 -27.81 -9.80 6.81
CA PRO A 125 -28.00 -9.16 8.11
C PRO A 125 -26.89 -9.62 9.07
N ALA A 126 -26.18 -8.66 9.69
CA ALA A 126 -25.06 -8.93 10.57
C ALA A 126 -25.01 -7.95 11.74
N ARG A 127 -24.44 -8.43 12.87
CA ARG A 127 -24.16 -7.59 14.02
C ARG A 127 -23.10 -6.51 13.69
N TRP A 128 -22.04 -6.89 12.92
CA TRP A 128 -20.96 -6.00 12.50
C TRP A 128 -20.84 -5.94 10.98
N VAL A 129 -20.60 -4.76 10.43
CA VAL A 129 -20.38 -4.54 9.01
C VAL A 129 -18.98 -3.97 8.81
N ILE A 130 -18.15 -4.67 8.03
CA ILE A 130 -16.79 -4.27 7.77
C ILE A 130 -16.63 -3.92 6.29
N GLY A 131 -16.43 -2.63 5.99
CA GLY A 131 -16.14 -2.14 4.64
C GLY A 131 -14.66 -2.30 4.32
N ALA A 132 -14.35 -3.16 3.34
CA ALA A 132 -13.00 -3.47 2.86
C ALA A 132 -12.91 -3.41 1.32
N ASP A 133 -13.83 -2.69 0.67
CA ASP A 133 -14.07 -2.66 -0.77
C ASP A 133 -13.20 -1.62 -1.52
N GLY A 134 -12.16 -1.10 -0.85
CA GLY A 134 -11.06 -0.35 -1.43
C GLY A 134 -11.36 1.13 -1.65
N LEU A 135 -10.55 1.78 -2.51
CA LEU A 135 -10.55 3.24 -2.76
C LEU A 135 -11.93 3.81 -3.16
N ARG A 136 -12.75 3.02 -3.84
CA ARG A 136 -14.09 3.43 -4.30
C ARG A 136 -15.17 2.75 -3.47
N SER A 137 -14.98 2.74 -2.15
CA SER A 137 -15.89 2.10 -1.21
C SER A 137 -17.30 2.67 -1.31
N GLN A 138 -18.29 1.78 -1.32
CA GLN A 138 -19.69 2.16 -1.27
C GLN A 138 -20.07 2.90 0.03
N PHE A 139 -19.30 2.68 1.09
CA PHE A 139 -19.51 3.30 2.40
C PHE A 139 -19.13 4.78 2.41
N HIS A 140 -18.30 5.27 1.49
CA HIS A 140 -17.89 6.67 1.40
C HIS A 140 -19.07 7.63 1.05
N ARG A 141 -20.21 7.09 0.60
CA ARG A 141 -21.42 7.87 0.34
C ARG A 141 -22.22 8.18 1.59
N ARG A 142 -21.94 7.51 2.71
CA ARG A 142 -22.59 7.74 3.98
C ARG A 142 -21.97 8.98 4.63
N SER A 143 -22.79 9.85 5.21
CA SER A 143 -22.33 11.13 5.80
C SER A 143 -21.29 10.97 6.89
N GLU A 144 -21.38 9.89 7.68
CA GLU A 144 -20.45 9.58 8.76
C GLU A 144 -19.05 9.21 8.27
N PHE A 145 -18.95 8.65 7.05
CA PHE A 145 -17.67 8.22 6.42
C PHE A 145 -17.24 9.12 5.27
N GLN A 146 -17.84 10.28 5.14
CA GLN A 146 -17.59 11.18 4.01
C GLN A 146 -16.09 11.38 3.78
N ALA A 147 -15.67 11.09 2.54
CA ALA A 147 -14.31 11.30 2.10
C ALA A 147 -14.04 12.77 1.79
N SER A 148 -12.92 13.30 2.27
CA SER A 148 -12.41 14.59 1.82
C SER A 148 -11.74 14.45 0.46
N PRO A 149 -11.89 15.39 -0.47
CA PRO A 149 -11.14 15.40 -1.70
C PRO A 149 -9.63 15.34 -1.41
N PRO A 150 -8.85 14.54 -2.16
CA PRO A 150 -7.41 14.52 -2.00
C PRO A 150 -6.81 15.89 -2.33
N ALA A 151 -5.81 16.31 -1.55
CA ALA A 151 -5.13 17.59 -1.74
C ALA A 151 -4.30 17.64 -3.05
N SER A 152 -3.98 16.50 -3.64
CA SER A 152 -3.29 16.39 -4.92
C SER A 152 -4.10 15.50 -5.88
N ARG A 153 -4.02 15.83 -7.19
CA ARG A 153 -4.63 15.01 -8.26
C ARG A 153 -3.65 13.93 -8.74
N ARG A 154 -3.05 13.21 -7.81
CA ARG A 154 -2.13 12.13 -8.14
C ARG A 154 -2.88 10.86 -8.54
N ILE A 155 -2.32 10.17 -9.54
CA ILE A 155 -2.76 8.85 -9.97
C ILE A 155 -1.56 7.90 -9.98
N GLY A 156 -1.83 6.63 -9.78
CA GLY A 156 -0.85 5.54 -9.91
C GLY A 156 -1.10 4.75 -11.18
N LEU A 157 -0.05 4.52 -11.97
CA LEU A 157 -0.05 3.56 -13.08
C LEU A 157 0.94 2.45 -12.74
N SER A 158 0.52 1.19 -12.80
CA SER A 158 1.40 0.05 -12.51
C SER A 158 1.27 -1.04 -13.55
N THR A 159 2.40 -1.70 -13.87
CA THR A 159 2.50 -2.77 -14.84
C THR A 159 3.75 -3.61 -14.59
N HIS A 160 3.88 -4.73 -15.30
CA HIS A 160 5.11 -5.53 -15.34
C HIS A 160 5.76 -5.43 -16.71
N VAL A 161 7.09 -5.45 -16.70
CA VAL A 161 7.91 -5.34 -17.91
C VAL A 161 9.05 -6.37 -17.86
N ARG A 162 9.59 -6.71 -19.03
CA ARG A 162 10.87 -7.40 -19.19
C ARG A 162 11.85 -6.52 -19.95
N GLY A 163 13.13 -6.87 -19.87
CA GLY A 163 14.19 -6.11 -20.54
C GLY A 163 14.51 -4.76 -19.91
N LEU A 164 14.01 -4.48 -18.69
CA LEU A 164 14.39 -3.33 -17.90
C LEU A 164 15.46 -3.75 -16.89
N ASP A 165 16.62 -3.09 -16.93
CA ASP A 165 17.68 -3.29 -15.96
C ASP A 165 17.32 -2.60 -14.64
N ILE A 166 17.23 -3.37 -13.54
CA ILE A 166 16.84 -2.90 -12.21
C ILE A 166 17.72 -3.51 -11.11
N ASP A 167 17.75 -2.89 -9.95
CA ASP A 167 18.24 -3.54 -8.73
C ASP A 167 17.31 -4.70 -8.34
N ARG A 168 17.87 -5.89 -8.16
CA ARG A 168 17.11 -7.08 -7.77
C ARG A 168 17.02 -7.31 -6.27
N GLU A 169 17.79 -6.53 -5.48
CA GLU A 169 17.84 -6.65 -4.02
C GLU A 169 17.06 -5.56 -3.29
N ARG A 170 16.77 -4.43 -3.97
CA ARG A 170 16.08 -3.26 -3.40
C ARG A 170 14.95 -2.79 -4.29
N VAL A 171 14.01 -2.08 -3.70
CA VAL A 171 13.06 -1.27 -4.46
C VAL A 171 13.74 0.06 -4.77
N GLU A 172 13.87 0.38 -6.06
CA GLU A 172 14.35 1.69 -6.51
C GLU A 172 13.19 2.69 -6.53
N VAL A 173 13.39 3.86 -5.94
CA VAL A 173 12.45 4.99 -5.97
C VAL A 173 13.13 6.14 -6.67
N ILE A 174 12.75 6.40 -7.92
CA ILE A 174 13.34 7.43 -8.76
C ILE A 174 12.46 8.66 -8.70
N PHE A 175 12.99 9.76 -8.16
CA PHE A 175 12.26 11.01 -8.00
C PHE A 175 12.29 11.85 -9.26
N HIS A 176 11.14 12.46 -9.55
CA HIS A 176 10.92 13.40 -10.66
C HIS A 176 10.09 14.59 -10.17
N ASP A 177 10.15 15.73 -10.85
CA ASP A 177 9.43 16.97 -10.48
C ASP A 177 7.91 16.80 -10.40
N ALA A 178 7.38 15.81 -11.10
CA ALA A 178 5.95 15.52 -11.19
C ALA A 178 5.48 14.38 -10.29
N GLY A 179 6.40 13.61 -9.71
CA GLY A 179 6.09 12.43 -8.94
C GLY A 179 7.28 11.48 -8.79
N GLU A 180 7.04 10.22 -8.64
CA GLU A 180 8.08 9.21 -8.49
C GLU A 180 7.76 7.92 -9.25
N VAL A 181 8.81 7.17 -9.62
CA VAL A 181 8.75 5.84 -10.22
C VAL A 181 9.35 4.83 -9.26
N TYR A 182 8.63 3.77 -9.02
CA TYR A 182 9.09 2.60 -8.26
C TYR A 182 9.41 1.49 -9.23
N LEU A 183 10.60 0.93 -9.07
CA LEU A 183 11.03 -0.27 -9.76
C LEU A 183 11.32 -1.35 -8.73
N ALA A 184 10.76 -2.52 -8.92
CA ALA A 184 10.96 -3.65 -8.01
C ALA A 184 11.09 -4.96 -8.79
N PRO A 185 11.85 -5.95 -8.28
CA PRO A 185 11.89 -7.27 -8.90
C PRO A 185 10.49 -7.90 -8.85
N SER A 186 10.14 -8.64 -9.91
CA SER A 186 8.94 -9.47 -9.95
C SER A 186 9.34 -10.90 -10.31
N ASP A 187 8.39 -11.74 -10.75
CA ASP A 187 8.67 -13.15 -11.05
C ASP A 187 9.72 -13.31 -12.16
N GLY A 188 10.69 -14.17 -11.94
CA GLY A 188 11.75 -14.46 -12.93
C GLY A 188 12.54 -13.20 -13.28
N ASP A 189 12.54 -12.83 -14.56
CA ASP A 189 13.23 -11.66 -15.12
C ASP A 189 12.33 -10.42 -15.22
N GLU A 190 11.07 -10.51 -14.79
CA GLU A 190 10.16 -9.37 -14.81
C GLU A 190 10.53 -8.31 -13.76
N ALA A 191 10.20 -7.08 -14.08
CA ALA A 191 10.23 -5.95 -13.17
C ALA A 191 8.83 -5.37 -13.02
N LEU A 192 8.43 -5.03 -11.80
CA LEU A 192 7.30 -4.16 -11.56
C LEU A 192 7.73 -2.72 -11.81
N VAL A 193 6.90 -1.99 -12.53
CA VAL A 193 6.98 -0.54 -12.70
C VAL A 193 5.73 0.09 -12.12
N SER A 194 5.88 1.06 -11.22
CA SER A 194 4.77 1.84 -10.69
C SER A 194 5.10 3.33 -10.75
N CYS A 195 4.31 4.11 -11.48
CA CYS A 195 4.45 5.56 -11.62
C CYS A 195 3.38 6.27 -10.80
N LEU A 196 3.78 7.11 -9.85
CA LEU A 196 2.88 7.91 -9.01
C LEU A 196 3.09 9.39 -9.33
N PHE A 197 2.29 9.92 -10.23
CA PHE A 197 2.44 11.27 -10.78
C PHE A 197 1.15 12.08 -10.62
N ARG A 198 1.26 13.40 -10.63
CA ARG A 198 0.11 14.27 -10.88
C ARG A 198 -0.45 13.95 -12.27
N ASN A 199 -1.77 13.83 -12.38
CA ASN A 199 -2.40 13.38 -13.62
C ASN A 199 -2.04 14.26 -14.83
N GLU A 200 -1.97 15.57 -14.62
CA GLU A 200 -1.60 16.56 -15.63
C GLU A 200 -0.11 16.51 -16.05
N ALA A 201 0.71 15.82 -15.28
CA ALA A 201 2.16 15.71 -15.53
C ALA A 201 2.54 14.44 -16.26
N PHE A 202 1.60 13.52 -16.48
CA PHE A 202 1.86 12.42 -17.43
C PHE A 202 1.96 12.95 -18.85
N PRO A 203 2.85 12.38 -19.68
CA PRO A 203 2.88 12.70 -21.10
C PRO A 203 1.50 12.56 -21.73
N SER A 204 1.14 13.49 -22.60
CA SER A 204 -0.07 13.34 -23.43
C SER A 204 0.15 12.16 -24.38
N ALA A 205 -0.64 11.12 -24.25
CA ALA A 205 -0.50 9.91 -25.03
C ALA A 205 -1.85 9.19 -25.16
N ALA A 206 -1.98 8.37 -26.20
CA ALA A 206 -3.23 7.67 -26.51
C ALA A 206 -3.52 6.54 -25.50
N THR A 207 -2.48 5.90 -24.96
CA THR A 207 -2.61 4.78 -24.05
C THR A 207 -1.85 5.00 -22.74
N ASN A 208 -2.23 4.25 -21.69
CA ASN A 208 -1.47 4.26 -20.44
C ASN A 208 -0.08 3.61 -20.61
N GLU A 209 0.10 2.69 -21.55
CA GLU A 209 1.42 2.12 -21.89
C GLU A 209 2.35 3.20 -22.42
N ASP A 210 1.87 4.03 -23.36
CA ASP A 210 2.65 5.15 -23.92
C ASP A 210 2.99 6.18 -22.84
N ARG A 211 2.07 6.42 -21.89
CA ARG A 211 2.33 7.30 -20.73
C ARG A 211 3.46 6.77 -19.87
N VAL A 212 3.41 5.49 -19.49
CA VAL A 212 4.46 4.85 -18.68
C VAL A 212 5.78 4.83 -19.43
N ARG A 213 5.77 4.43 -20.71
CA ARG A 213 6.97 4.45 -21.57
C ARG A 213 7.58 5.85 -21.66
N GLY A 214 6.76 6.86 -21.90
CA GLY A 214 7.20 8.25 -21.97
C GLY A 214 7.83 8.74 -20.68
N VAL A 215 7.26 8.39 -19.51
CA VAL A 215 7.85 8.68 -18.20
C VAL A 215 9.23 8.00 -18.07
N LEU A 216 9.31 6.70 -18.31
CA LEU A 216 10.57 5.94 -18.14
C LEU A 216 11.67 6.46 -19.08
N CYS A 217 11.36 6.76 -20.33
CA CYS A 217 12.31 7.29 -21.31
C CYS A 217 12.77 8.73 -20.96
N SER A 218 11.98 9.49 -20.21
CA SER A 218 12.33 10.87 -19.82
C SER A 218 13.26 10.93 -18.60
N LEU A 219 13.41 9.85 -17.86
CA LEU A 219 14.21 9.80 -16.64
C LEU A 219 15.70 9.56 -16.94
N GLU A 220 16.54 10.54 -16.63
CA GLU A 220 18.00 10.45 -16.80
C GLU A 220 18.61 9.20 -16.14
N PRO A 221 18.24 8.83 -14.89
CA PRO A 221 18.76 7.61 -14.27
C PRO A 221 18.39 6.30 -14.97
N LEU A 222 17.42 6.32 -15.90
CA LEU A 222 17.00 5.15 -16.69
C LEU A 222 17.55 5.17 -18.13
N ARG A 223 18.37 6.17 -18.48
CA ARG A 223 19.00 6.25 -19.82
C ARG A 223 19.80 4.96 -20.08
N GLY A 224 19.49 4.29 -21.19
CA GLY A 224 20.11 3.01 -21.57
C GLY A 224 19.52 1.77 -20.88
N ARG A 225 18.88 1.91 -19.72
CA ARG A 225 18.28 0.79 -18.96
C ARG A 225 16.96 0.30 -19.56
N THR A 226 16.27 1.13 -20.34
CA THR A 226 14.98 0.83 -20.99
C THR A 226 15.11 0.23 -22.38
N HIS A 227 16.34 0.02 -22.87
CA HIS A 227 16.56 -0.56 -24.19
C HIS A 227 16.07 -2.00 -24.26
N GLY A 228 15.16 -2.28 -25.20
CA GLY A 228 14.55 -3.62 -25.31
C GLY A 228 13.43 -3.92 -24.31
N MET A 229 13.02 -2.94 -23.48
CA MET A 229 11.91 -3.11 -22.56
C MET A 229 10.57 -3.32 -23.29
N PHE A 230 9.80 -4.30 -22.83
CA PHE A 230 8.43 -4.55 -23.30
C PHE A 230 7.49 -4.88 -22.13
N PHE A 231 6.21 -4.52 -22.29
CA PHE A 231 5.17 -4.76 -21.29
C PHE A 231 4.73 -6.22 -21.33
N THR A 232 4.61 -6.84 -20.17
CA THR A 232 4.13 -8.24 -20.01
C THR A 232 2.72 -8.30 -19.44
N THR A 233 2.24 -7.20 -18.87
CA THR A 233 0.86 -7.07 -18.37
C THR A 233 0.27 -5.72 -18.80
N PRO A 234 -1.08 -5.61 -18.88
CA PRO A 234 -1.73 -4.33 -19.08
C PRO A 234 -1.39 -3.33 -17.97
N VAL A 235 -1.31 -2.05 -18.34
CA VAL A 235 -1.13 -0.97 -17.35
C VAL A 235 -2.42 -0.75 -16.59
N LEU A 236 -2.38 -0.91 -15.28
CA LEU A 236 -3.48 -0.69 -14.37
C LEU A 236 -3.39 0.69 -13.73
N ALA A 237 -4.54 1.32 -13.50
CA ALA A 237 -4.62 2.64 -12.89
C ALA A 237 -5.30 2.61 -11.52
N ALA A 238 -4.79 3.41 -10.57
CA ALA A 238 -5.39 3.68 -9.27
C ALA A 238 -5.58 5.18 -9.06
N ALA A 239 -6.81 5.57 -8.73
CA ALA A 239 -7.19 6.95 -8.38
C ALA A 239 -8.51 6.95 -7.59
N PRO A 240 -8.74 7.94 -6.71
CA PRO A 240 -7.81 8.97 -6.25
C PRO A 240 -6.78 8.42 -5.25
N LEU A 241 -5.60 9.05 -5.16
CA LEU A 241 -4.59 8.78 -4.12
C LEU A 241 -4.67 9.86 -3.03
N GLY A 242 -4.26 9.53 -1.80
CA GLY A 242 -4.29 10.49 -0.70
C GLY A 242 -5.69 10.74 -0.11
N LEU A 243 -6.56 9.73 -0.16
CA LEU A 243 -7.93 9.83 0.34
C LEU A 243 -7.98 9.83 1.88
N ARG A 244 -8.67 10.81 2.45
CA ARG A 244 -8.93 10.89 3.90
C ARG A 244 -10.42 10.84 4.18
N LEU A 245 -10.79 10.19 5.28
CA LEU A 245 -12.15 10.08 5.74
C LEU A 245 -12.37 10.88 7.02
N ARG A 246 -13.64 11.27 7.22
CA ARG A 246 -14.10 11.91 8.46
C ARG A 246 -14.01 10.97 9.65
N ALA A 247 -14.35 9.69 9.47
CA ALA A 247 -14.29 8.65 10.47
C ALA A 247 -14.04 7.30 9.80
N VAL A 248 -13.52 6.33 10.54
CA VAL A 248 -13.32 4.93 10.09
C VAL A 248 -14.24 3.95 10.84
N THR A 249 -14.97 4.46 11.83
CA THR A 249 -15.96 3.69 12.60
C THR A 249 -17.22 4.52 12.80
N SER A 250 -18.38 3.91 12.73
CA SER A 250 -19.65 4.51 13.10
C SER A 250 -20.67 3.41 13.45
N GLY A 251 -21.20 3.44 14.69
CA GLY A 251 -22.10 2.41 15.17
C GLY A 251 -21.48 1.00 15.07
N ASN A 252 -22.12 0.13 14.33
CA ASN A 252 -21.63 -1.24 14.08
C ASN A 252 -20.82 -1.38 12.80
N THR A 253 -20.45 -0.29 12.14
CA THR A 253 -19.71 -0.31 10.87
C THR A 253 -18.28 0.16 11.08
N LEU A 254 -17.31 -0.63 10.59
CA LEU A 254 -15.89 -0.30 10.55
C LEU A 254 -15.38 -0.34 9.11
N LEU A 255 -14.45 0.55 8.77
CA LEU A 255 -13.76 0.55 7.47
C LEU A 255 -12.31 0.11 7.65
N VAL A 256 -11.81 -0.77 6.78
CA VAL A 256 -10.44 -1.30 6.82
C VAL A 256 -9.73 -1.17 5.46
N GLY A 257 -8.40 -1.17 5.47
CA GLY A 257 -7.60 -0.98 4.25
C GLY A 257 -7.90 0.36 3.57
N ASP A 258 -7.86 0.40 2.23
CA ASP A 258 -8.10 1.62 1.45
C ASP A 258 -9.53 2.18 1.64
N ALA A 259 -10.50 1.35 2.04
CA ALA A 259 -11.84 1.81 2.37
C ALA A 259 -11.85 2.69 3.64
N ALA A 260 -10.88 2.52 4.53
CA ALA A 260 -10.68 3.37 5.73
C ALA A 260 -9.83 4.63 5.44
N GLY A 261 -9.70 5.00 4.17
CA GLY A 261 -8.80 6.04 3.70
C GLY A 261 -7.46 5.46 3.23
N ALA A 262 -6.98 6.00 2.13
CA ALA A 262 -5.72 5.60 1.52
C ALA A 262 -4.77 6.79 1.60
N PRO A 263 -3.77 6.78 2.51
CA PRO A 263 -2.68 7.74 2.48
C PRO A 263 -2.02 7.75 1.10
N ASP A 264 -1.28 8.82 0.79
CA ASP A 264 -0.48 8.82 -0.43
C ASP A 264 0.51 7.65 -0.38
N PRO A 265 0.59 6.80 -1.42
CA PRO A 265 1.38 5.56 -1.37
C PRO A 265 2.90 5.78 -1.48
N VAL A 266 3.39 7.00 -1.35
CA VAL A 266 4.82 7.35 -1.46
C VAL A 266 5.73 6.55 -0.52
N THR A 267 5.23 6.06 0.61
CA THR A 267 6.00 5.20 1.54
C THR A 267 5.87 3.69 1.23
N GLY A 268 4.98 3.29 0.32
CA GLY A 268 4.79 1.89 -0.07
C GLY A 268 4.10 1.00 0.98
N GLU A 269 3.51 1.54 2.05
CA GLU A 269 3.04 0.76 3.21
C GLU A 269 1.60 0.26 3.15
N GLY A 270 0.86 0.54 2.07
CA GLY A 270 -0.58 0.27 1.99
C GLY A 270 -0.99 -1.16 2.34
N MET A 271 -0.25 -2.18 1.89
CA MET A 271 -0.57 -3.58 2.18
C MET A 271 -0.23 -3.97 3.63
N SER A 272 0.92 -3.52 4.14
CA SER A 272 1.31 -3.77 5.54
C SER A 272 0.31 -3.14 6.51
N LEU A 273 -0.08 -1.89 6.27
CA LEU A 273 -1.12 -1.21 7.06
C LEU A 273 -2.47 -1.92 6.95
N ALA A 274 -2.83 -2.46 5.78
CA ALA A 274 -4.06 -3.22 5.59
C ALA A 274 -4.10 -4.48 6.46
N ILE A 275 -2.99 -5.23 6.54
CA ILE A 275 -2.86 -6.44 7.36
C ILE A 275 -2.90 -6.10 8.85
N LEU A 276 -2.12 -5.12 9.29
CA LEU A 276 -2.05 -4.72 10.69
C LEU A 276 -3.40 -4.15 11.17
N SER A 277 -4.04 -3.30 10.36
CA SER A 277 -5.36 -2.74 10.69
C SER A 277 -6.47 -3.78 10.68
N ALA A 278 -6.37 -4.83 9.86
CA ALA A 278 -7.30 -5.96 9.91
C ALA A 278 -7.26 -6.70 11.26
N ARG A 279 -6.06 -6.94 11.80
CA ARG A 279 -5.88 -7.54 13.14
C ARG A 279 -6.48 -6.64 14.23
N ALA A 280 -6.21 -5.33 14.14
CA ALA A 280 -6.74 -4.35 15.09
C ALA A 280 -8.27 -4.27 15.05
N ALA A 281 -8.87 -4.26 13.85
CA ALA A 281 -10.32 -4.27 13.68
C ALA A 281 -10.96 -5.53 14.27
N ALA A 282 -10.40 -6.70 13.99
CA ALA A 282 -10.89 -7.95 14.53
C ALA A 282 -10.79 -8.02 16.05
N ALA A 283 -9.72 -7.50 16.64
CA ALA A 283 -9.54 -7.42 18.09
C ALA A 283 -10.58 -6.48 18.74
N ALA A 284 -10.81 -5.31 18.14
CA ALA A 284 -11.79 -4.34 18.63
C ALA A 284 -13.23 -4.88 18.55
N ILE A 285 -13.58 -5.57 17.47
CA ILE A 285 -14.89 -6.23 17.29
C ILE A 285 -15.11 -7.32 18.34
N ALA A 286 -14.09 -8.15 18.59
CA ALA A 286 -14.18 -9.21 19.61
C ALA A 286 -14.42 -8.65 21.03
N LYS A 287 -13.90 -7.47 21.32
CA LYS A 287 -14.14 -6.75 22.58
C LYS A 287 -15.45 -5.95 22.59
N GLY A 288 -16.09 -5.75 21.45
CA GLY A 288 -17.24 -4.85 21.31
C GLY A 288 -16.91 -3.36 21.41
N CYS A 289 -15.64 -2.98 21.18
CA CYS A 289 -15.10 -1.62 21.36
C CYS A 289 -14.56 -1.05 20.04
N PRO A 290 -15.41 -0.66 19.06
CA PRO A 290 -14.95 -0.20 17.74
C PRO A 290 -14.03 1.02 17.78
N ASP A 291 -14.15 1.89 18.78
CA ASP A 291 -13.30 3.08 18.95
C ASP A 291 -11.84 2.73 19.25
N GLU A 292 -11.56 1.56 19.82
CA GLU A 292 -10.19 1.08 19.97
C GLU A 292 -9.53 0.87 18.60
N TYR A 293 -10.29 0.41 17.61
CA TYR A 293 -9.77 0.24 16.26
C TYR A 293 -9.38 1.59 15.64
N ALA A 294 -10.20 2.62 15.77
CA ALA A 294 -9.91 3.93 15.18
C ALA A 294 -8.59 4.50 15.73
N ARG A 295 -8.39 4.42 17.06
CA ARG A 295 -7.14 4.86 17.71
C ARG A 295 -5.93 4.02 17.28
N GLU A 296 -6.07 2.70 17.24
CA GLU A 296 -4.97 1.80 16.87
C GLU A 296 -4.59 1.98 15.39
N ARG A 297 -5.57 2.12 14.48
CA ARG A 297 -5.28 2.39 13.08
C ARG A 297 -4.51 3.71 12.90
N GLN A 298 -4.89 4.76 13.64
CA GLN A 298 -4.18 6.03 13.59
C GLN A 298 -2.73 5.86 14.08
N ARG A 299 -2.51 5.11 15.16
CA ARG A 299 -1.17 4.80 15.68
C ARG A 299 -0.33 4.03 14.65
N LEU A 300 -0.91 3.01 14.01
CA LEU A 300 -0.23 2.20 12.99
C LEU A 300 0.18 3.02 11.76
N ALA A 301 -0.61 4.02 11.37
CA ALA A 301 -0.35 4.85 10.20
C ALA A 301 0.54 6.07 10.49
N ALA A 302 0.76 6.44 11.76
CA ALA A 302 1.35 7.73 12.13
C ALA A 302 2.73 7.95 11.50
N GLY A 303 3.65 7.01 11.65
CA GLY A 303 5.03 7.11 11.13
C GLY A 303 5.08 7.25 9.61
N SER A 304 4.36 6.37 8.90
CA SER A 304 4.32 6.40 7.44
C SER A 304 3.62 7.65 6.89
N GLU A 305 2.54 8.10 7.51
CA GLU A 305 1.88 9.35 7.12
C GLU A 305 2.75 10.57 7.40
N TRP A 306 3.50 10.57 8.50
CA TRP A 306 4.45 11.63 8.83
C TRP A 306 5.57 11.68 7.78
N LEU A 307 6.24 10.55 7.52
CA LEU A 307 7.31 10.46 6.52
C LEU A 307 6.80 10.82 5.12
N GLY A 308 5.66 10.28 4.72
CA GLY A 308 5.05 10.57 3.42
C GLY A 308 4.78 12.07 3.21
N ARG A 309 4.28 12.78 4.24
CA ARG A 309 4.10 14.24 4.18
C ARG A 309 5.42 14.98 3.96
N TRP A 310 6.49 14.55 4.61
CA TRP A 310 7.81 15.16 4.44
C TRP A 310 8.41 14.89 3.06
N ILE A 311 8.35 13.63 2.57
CA ILE A 311 8.81 13.27 1.22
C ILE A 311 8.06 14.12 0.18
N LEU A 312 6.72 14.16 0.23
CA LEU A 312 5.93 14.91 -0.74
C LEU A 312 6.20 16.43 -0.70
N ARG A 313 6.55 16.98 0.47
CA ARG A 313 6.96 18.39 0.59
C ARG A 313 8.34 18.63 0.01
N ALA A 314 9.33 17.79 0.35
CA ALA A 314 10.69 17.91 -0.15
C ALA A 314 10.74 17.75 -1.67
N MET A 315 10.06 16.75 -2.21
CA MET A 315 10.04 16.46 -3.66
C MET A 315 9.23 17.47 -4.47
N ARG A 316 8.47 18.35 -3.82
CA ARG A 316 7.80 19.47 -4.51
C ARG A 316 8.78 20.48 -5.10
N TYR A 317 9.98 20.56 -4.52
CA TYR A 317 11.06 21.46 -4.93
C TYR A 317 12.26 20.62 -5.37
N PRO A 318 12.59 20.56 -6.68
CA PRO A 318 13.60 19.63 -7.20
C PRO A 318 14.98 19.79 -6.54
N ALA A 319 15.40 21.01 -6.26
CA ALA A 319 16.68 21.27 -5.57
C ALA A 319 16.70 20.71 -4.14
N ILE A 320 15.58 20.81 -3.41
CA ILE A 320 15.44 20.23 -2.06
C ILE A 320 15.46 18.71 -2.15
N GLY A 321 14.71 18.13 -3.09
CA GLY A 321 14.69 16.69 -3.29
C GLY A 321 16.06 16.10 -3.62
N GLN A 322 16.80 16.76 -4.51
CA GLN A 322 18.19 16.40 -4.84
C GLN A 322 19.09 16.48 -3.61
N HIS A 323 18.99 17.58 -2.86
CA HIS A 323 19.78 17.79 -1.64
C HIS A 323 19.49 16.71 -0.59
N VAL A 324 18.22 16.42 -0.32
CA VAL A 324 17.83 15.38 0.64
C VAL A 324 18.39 14.00 0.24
N VAL A 325 18.34 13.61 -1.04
CA VAL A 325 18.92 12.33 -1.48
C VAL A 325 20.43 12.33 -1.30
N ASN A 326 21.14 13.42 -1.64
CA ASN A 326 22.58 13.54 -1.41
C ASN A 326 22.91 13.39 0.09
N SER A 327 22.20 14.13 0.93
CA SER A 327 22.37 14.06 2.38
C SER A 327 22.12 12.67 2.97
N LEU A 328 21.11 11.95 2.47
CA LEU A 328 20.86 10.56 2.86
C LEU A 328 21.93 9.60 2.37
N ALA A 329 22.60 9.91 1.25
CA ALA A 329 23.75 9.14 0.77
C ALA A 329 24.97 9.31 1.69
N ASP A 330 25.21 10.55 2.16
CA ASP A 330 26.29 10.87 3.08
C ASP A 330 26.00 10.39 4.51
N HIS A 331 24.71 10.21 4.87
CA HIS A 331 24.24 9.84 6.21
C HIS A 331 23.26 8.66 6.17
N PRO A 332 23.71 7.44 5.79
CA PRO A 332 22.83 6.27 5.68
C PRO A 332 22.18 5.87 7.00
N GLU A 333 22.77 6.22 8.14
CA GLU A 333 22.18 6.03 9.46
C GLU A 333 20.91 6.86 9.68
N VAL A 334 20.81 8.04 9.06
CA VAL A 334 19.60 8.87 9.12
C VAL A 334 18.52 8.26 8.23
N PHE A 335 18.91 7.73 7.07
CA PHE A 335 17.95 7.02 6.20
C PHE A 335 17.38 5.78 6.90
N ALA A 336 18.24 4.98 7.55
CA ALA A 336 17.80 3.83 8.33
C ALA A 336 16.79 4.23 9.43
N LYS A 337 17.06 5.30 10.20
CA LYS A 337 16.12 5.85 11.20
C LYS A 337 14.77 6.24 10.59
N LEU A 338 14.77 6.87 9.40
CA LEU A 338 13.52 7.21 8.71
C LEU A 338 12.70 5.97 8.33
N LEU A 339 13.37 4.89 7.90
CA LEU A 339 12.71 3.61 7.63
C LEU A 339 12.19 2.95 8.92
N GLU A 340 12.92 3.05 10.04
CA GLU A 340 12.47 2.57 11.35
C GLU A 340 11.20 3.32 11.83
N ILE A 341 11.13 4.64 11.61
CA ILE A 341 9.95 5.45 11.93
C ILE A 341 8.76 5.03 11.04
N SER A 342 9.00 4.88 9.75
CA SER A 342 7.99 4.43 8.81
C SER A 342 7.43 3.06 9.22
N ALA A 343 8.29 2.12 9.55
CA ALA A 343 7.91 0.78 9.99
C ALA A 343 7.27 0.72 11.40
N GLY A 344 7.18 1.84 12.11
CA GLY A 344 6.65 1.91 13.47
C GLY A 344 7.57 1.32 14.55
N VAL A 345 8.85 1.10 14.23
CA VAL A 345 9.90 0.63 15.16
C VAL A 345 10.37 1.78 16.06
N ARG A 346 10.42 2.99 15.49
CA ARG A 346 10.70 4.24 16.20
C ARG A 346 9.55 5.22 16.09
N ARG A 347 9.57 6.26 16.91
CA ARG A 347 8.66 7.41 16.80
C ARG A 347 9.38 8.56 16.09
N GLU A 348 8.59 9.45 15.47
CA GLU A 348 9.11 10.66 14.83
C GLU A 348 9.92 11.56 15.77
N GLY A 349 9.59 11.57 17.06
CA GLY A 349 10.32 12.32 18.11
C GLY A 349 11.71 11.76 18.45
N ASP A 350 12.07 10.58 17.93
CA ASP A 350 13.38 9.96 18.13
C ASP A 350 14.44 10.50 17.13
N LEU A 351 14.03 11.32 16.13
CA LEU A 351 14.97 12.08 15.32
C LEU A 351 15.58 13.21 16.13
N THR A 352 16.90 13.21 16.22
CA THR A 352 17.64 14.27 16.92
C THR A 352 17.76 15.55 16.09
N LEU A 353 18.05 16.68 16.72
CA LEU A 353 18.36 17.92 16.02
C LEU A 353 19.55 17.74 15.07
N ALA A 354 20.53 16.89 15.43
CA ALA A 354 21.66 16.57 14.58
C ALA A 354 21.22 15.79 13.32
N ASP A 355 20.28 14.83 13.43
CA ASP A 355 19.74 14.13 12.26
C ASP A 355 19.03 15.11 11.32
N VAL A 356 18.23 16.03 11.87
CA VAL A 356 17.52 17.06 11.07
C VAL A 356 18.53 18.02 10.44
N ALA A 357 19.55 18.46 11.18
CA ALA A 357 20.59 19.33 10.65
C ALA A 357 21.32 18.70 9.45
N ARG A 358 21.64 17.41 9.54
CA ARG A 358 22.25 16.64 8.44
C ARG A 358 21.38 16.59 7.18
N LEU A 359 20.05 16.57 7.32
CA LEU A 359 19.13 16.55 6.17
C LEU A 359 18.98 17.90 5.47
N VAL A 360 19.33 19.01 6.13
CA VAL A 360 19.12 20.37 5.63
C VAL A 360 20.42 21.16 5.44
N ALA A 361 21.57 20.65 5.91
CA ALA A 361 22.90 21.23 5.72
C ALA A 361 23.46 20.91 4.34
#